data_4cf2dd955b972e66fd2b246fd8e22b25
#
_entry.id   4cf2dd955b972e66fd2b246fd8e22b25
#
_cell.length_a   1.000
_cell.length_b   1.000
_cell.length_c   1.000
_cell.angle_alpha   90.00
_cell.angle_beta   90.00
_cell.angle_gamma   90.00
#
_symmetry.space_group_name_H-M   'P 1'
#
loop_
_entity.id
_entity.type
_entity.pdbx_description
1 polymer ?
#
loop_
_entity_poly.entity_id
_entity_poly.type
_entity_poly.pdbx_seq_one_letter_code
_entity_poly.pdbx_strand_id
1 'polypeptide(L)'
;QNVSAQKALEYSSNSYMIQVALKMMGINYDGGTVSIPGVQNQKGVYKQLRDAMAQYGMGVETGIDLPEEATGIRTPVDELSDAKGQAGNVLDLAFGQFDTYTPMQLAQYVSTVANDGQRVRPHLVTGIYGNDKKGGLGDEKDKIDTEVLNDVDISDENLNTIQKGFHDVAHGNGAWTTAKGLDDAKMDLAAKTGTAEMVVVEDGDEIQVDGLSMVSYGPYDDPEIAFAVMIPQVRRSDDRGKPNEKITKEVMDAYYDLYKDN
;
A
#
# COMPACT_ATOMS: atom_id res chain seq x y z
N GLN A 1 -11.15 23.31 2.26
CA GLN A 1 -11.15 23.23 0.78
C GLN A 1 -11.72 21.89 0.37
N ASN A 2 -12.62 21.87 -0.61
CA ASN A 2 -13.06 20.62 -1.22
C ASN A 2 -11.90 20.06 -2.06
N VAL A 3 -11.41 18.88 -1.70
CA VAL A 3 -10.32 18.17 -2.38
C VAL A 3 -10.93 17.01 -3.15
N SER A 4 -10.57 16.82 -4.42
CA SER A 4 -10.97 15.61 -5.18
C SER A 4 -10.25 14.37 -4.65
N ALA A 5 -10.74 13.17 -5.00
CA ALA A 5 -10.08 11.90 -4.64
C ALA A 5 -8.64 11.85 -5.15
N GLN A 6 -8.38 12.24 -6.41
CA GLN A 6 -7.05 12.33 -7.00
C GLN A 6 -6.12 13.25 -6.17
N LYS A 7 -6.57 14.47 -5.84
CA LYS A 7 -5.79 15.40 -4.99
C LYS A 7 -5.60 14.92 -3.56
N ALA A 8 -6.57 14.17 -3.02
CA ALA A 8 -6.44 13.57 -1.70
C ALA A 8 -5.33 12.51 -1.66
N LEU A 9 -5.14 11.76 -2.74
CA LEU A 9 -4.04 10.81 -2.89
C LEU A 9 -2.69 11.52 -3.03
N GLU A 10 -2.58 12.54 -3.88
CA GLU A 10 -1.38 13.37 -4.06
C GLU A 10 -0.90 13.96 -2.73
N TYR A 11 -1.82 14.52 -1.95
CA TYR A 11 -1.53 15.18 -0.67
C TYR A 11 -1.49 14.23 0.52
N SER A 12 -1.80 12.96 0.32
CA SER A 12 -1.95 11.97 1.40
C SER A 12 -2.91 12.46 2.50
N SER A 13 -4.11 12.90 2.12
CA SER A 13 -5.05 13.59 3.00
C SER A 13 -5.81 12.63 3.91
N ASN A 14 -5.36 12.47 5.16
CA ASN A 14 -6.09 11.74 6.19
C ASN A 14 -7.50 12.30 6.42
N SER A 15 -7.65 13.63 6.38
CA SER A 15 -8.96 14.29 6.55
C SER A 15 -9.98 13.88 5.49
N TYR A 16 -9.52 13.62 4.24
CA TYR A 16 -10.40 13.10 3.19
C TYR A 16 -10.87 11.67 3.51
N MET A 17 -9.95 10.79 3.89
CA MET A 17 -10.25 9.39 4.22
C MET A 17 -11.15 9.28 5.45
N ILE A 18 -10.93 10.12 6.47
CA ILE A 18 -11.81 10.23 7.64
C ILE A 18 -13.24 10.61 7.21
N GLN A 19 -13.39 11.58 6.31
CA GLN A 19 -14.72 11.97 5.80
C GLN A 19 -15.39 10.84 4.99
N VAL A 20 -14.62 10.04 4.26
CA VAL A 20 -15.14 8.83 3.58
C VAL A 20 -15.69 7.86 4.62
N ALA A 21 -14.93 7.54 5.67
CA ALA A 21 -15.38 6.64 6.75
C ALA A 21 -16.62 7.18 7.48
N LEU A 22 -16.67 8.48 7.77
CA LEU A 22 -17.86 9.12 8.36
C LEU A 22 -19.09 8.95 7.46
N LYS A 23 -18.95 9.18 6.16
CA LYS A 23 -20.06 8.97 5.20
C LYS A 23 -20.50 7.51 5.13
N MET A 24 -19.57 6.55 5.19
CA MET A 24 -19.89 5.11 5.24
C MET A 24 -20.69 4.76 6.51
N MET A 25 -20.49 5.50 7.60
CA MET A 25 -21.29 5.40 8.83
C MET A 25 -22.60 6.19 8.77
N GLY A 26 -22.92 6.84 7.64
CA GLY A 26 -24.11 7.69 7.49
C GLY A 26 -23.98 9.07 8.16
N ILE A 27 -22.76 9.50 8.51
CA ILE A 27 -22.51 10.78 9.17
C ILE A 27 -22.06 11.82 8.13
N ASN A 28 -22.80 12.91 8.04
CA ASN A 28 -22.39 14.09 7.25
C ASN A 28 -21.64 15.05 8.19
N TYR A 29 -20.37 15.28 7.90
CA TYR A 29 -19.53 16.19 8.66
C TYR A 29 -19.59 17.61 8.05
N ASP A 30 -19.99 18.57 8.86
CA ASP A 30 -20.15 19.99 8.50
C ASP A 30 -19.17 20.94 9.20
N GLY A 31 -18.16 20.37 9.91
CA GLY A 31 -17.12 21.15 10.61
C GLY A 31 -17.31 21.25 12.13
N GLY A 32 -18.35 20.64 12.68
CA GLY A 32 -18.64 20.66 14.12
C GLY A 32 -18.07 19.44 14.88
N THR A 33 -18.57 19.23 16.08
CA THR A 33 -18.29 18.01 16.88
C THR A 33 -19.04 16.82 16.30
N VAL A 34 -18.35 15.71 16.09
CA VAL A 34 -18.93 14.45 15.60
C VAL A 34 -19.03 13.45 16.75
N SER A 35 -20.20 12.84 16.90
CA SER A 35 -20.39 11.67 17.75
C SER A 35 -20.17 10.41 16.92
N ILE A 36 -19.11 9.66 17.24
CA ILE A 36 -18.83 8.39 16.58
C ILE A 36 -19.71 7.30 17.20
N PRO A 37 -20.45 6.51 16.38
CA PRO A 37 -21.24 5.39 16.89
C PRO A 37 -20.37 4.38 17.63
N GLY A 38 -20.95 3.63 18.56
CA GLY A 38 -20.26 2.53 19.22
C GLY A 38 -19.81 1.45 18.23
N VAL A 39 -18.80 0.66 18.60
CA VAL A 39 -18.16 -0.37 17.74
C VAL A 39 -19.17 -1.32 17.12
N GLN A 40 -20.24 -1.70 17.84
CA GLN A 40 -21.25 -2.61 17.32
C GLN A 40 -21.94 -2.05 16.05
N ASN A 41 -22.14 -0.73 15.99
CA ASN A 41 -22.73 -0.05 14.82
C ASN A 41 -21.73 0.19 13.70
N GLN A 42 -20.42 0.06 13.98
CA GLN A 42 -19.34 0.27 13.01
C GLN A 42 -18.87 -1.05 12.35
N LYS A 43 -19.27 -2.22 12.85
CA LYS A 43 -18.77 -3.52 12.35
C LYS A 43 -18.91 -3.68 10.84
N GLY A 44 -20.04 -3.19 10.28
CA GLY A 44 -20.27 -3.20 8.83
C GLY A 44 -19.23 -2.36 8.06
N VAL A 45 -18.85 -1.20 8.58
CA VAL A 45 -17.88 -0.31 7.95
C VAL A 45 -16.47 -0.91 8.03
N TYR A 46 -16.07 -1.47 9.19
CA TYR A 46 -14.81 -2.23 9.30
C TYR A 46 -14.72 -3.34 8.26
N LYS A 47 -15.83 -4.11 8.14
CA LYS A 47 -15.87 -5.20 7.16
C LYS A 47 -15.75 -4.69 5.73
N GLN A 48 -16.51 -3.66 5.36
CA GLN A 48 -16.47 -3.09 4.00
C GLN A 48 -15.08 -2.57 3.63
N LEU A 49 -14.41 -1.85 4.54
CA LEU A 49 -13.05 -1.35 4.30
C LEU A 49 -12.06 -2.52 4.12
N ARG A 50 -12.11 -3.52 5.00
CA ARG A 50 -11.21 -4.67 4.93
C ARG A 50 -11.49 -5.58 3.74
N ASP A 51 -12.75 -5.78 3.36
CA ASP A 51 -13.12 -6.54 2.16
C ASP A 51 -12.60 -5.84 0.89
N ALA A 52 -12.71 -4.51 0.82
CA ALA A 52 -12.16 -3.74 -0.29
C ALA A 52 -10.62 -3.85 -0.35
N MET A 53 -9.93 -3.72 0.79
CA MET A 53 -8.48 -3.89 0.88
C MET A 53 -8.03 -5.31 0.49
N ALA A 54 -8.80 -6.33 0.89
CA ALA A 54 -8.49 -7.73 0.60
C ALA A 54 -8.51 -8.06 -0.91
N GLN A 55 -9.32 -7.36 -1.70
CA GLN A 55 -9.32 -7.53 -3.16
C GLN A 55 -7.96 -7.15 -3.78
N TYR A 56 -7.21 -6.27 -3.13
CA TYR A 56 -5.85 -5.88 -3.52
C TYR A 56 -4.75 -6.70 -2.83
N GLY A 57 -5.09 -7.70 -2.03
CA GLY A 57 -4.13 -8.54 -1.30
C GLY A 57 -3.80 -8.07 0.12
N MET A 58 -4.42 -6.98 0.60
CA MET A 58 -4.16 -6.46 1.94
C MET A 58 -4.89 -7.25 3.02
N GLY A 59 -4.13 -7.77 4.00
CA GLY A 59 -4.68 -8.53 5.13
C GLY A 59 -5.18 -9.93 4.78
N VAL A 60 -4.79 -10.48 3.65
CA VAL A 60 -5.01 -11.87 3.21
C VAL A 60 -3.68 -12.45 2.72
N GLU A 61 -3.61 -13.76 2.52
CA GLU A 61 -2.45 -14.37 1.86
C GLU A 61 -2.31 -13.83 0.43
N THR A 62 -1.09 -13.49 0.04
CA THR A 62 -0.79 -13.11 -1.35
C THR A 62 -0.78 -14.32 -2.27
N GLY A 63 -0.58 -15.51 -1.67
CA GLY A 63 -0.49 -16.78 -2.35
C GLY A 63 0.91 -17.06 -2.92
N ILE A 64 1.94 -16.33 -2.45
CA ILE A 64 3.33 -16.60 -2.84
C ILE A 64 3.70 -18.05 -2.53
N ASP A 65 4.53 -18.64 -3.35
CA ASP A 65 5.00 -20.02 -3.25
C ASP A 65 6.04 -20.26 -2.11
N LEU A 66 5.80 -19.62 -0.97
CA LEU A 66 6.56 -19.77 0.27
C LEU A 66 5.66 -20.31 1.39
N PRO A 67 6.18 -21.18 2.29
CA PRO A 67 5.41 -21.65 3.43
C PRO A 67 5.22 -20.55 4.49
N GLU A 68 4.15 -20.69 5.29
CA GLU A 68 3.88 -19.87 6.48
C GLU A 68 3.78 -18.36 6.19
N GLU A 69 3.03 -17.99 5.15
CA GLU A 69 2.83 -16.59 4.79
C GLU A 69 2.08 -15.83 5.89
N ALA A 70 2.65 -14.71 6.35
CA ALA A 70 2.01 -13.83 7.31
C ALA A 70 1.03 -12.86 6.61
N THR A 71 -0.15 -12.66 7.22
CA THR A 71 -1.21 -11.79 6.68
C THR A 71 -1.33 -10.43 7.38
N GLY A 72 -0.31 -10.05 8.17
CA GLY A 72 -0.34 -8.85 9.00
C GLY A 72 -1.09 -9.06 10.33
N ILE A 73 -1.30 -7.99 11.10
CA ILE A 73 -1.99 -8.03 12.38
C ILE A 73 -3.27 -7.23 12.28
N ARG A 74 -4.41 -7.90 12.52
CA ARG A 74 -5.73 -7.30 12.50
C ARG A 74 -6.56 -7.83 13.68
N THR A 75 -7.13 -6.94 14.47
CA THR A 75 -8.09 -7.36 15.50
C THR A 75 -9.35 -7.89 14.82
N PRO A 76 -9.81 -9.12 15.11
CA PRO A 76 -11.07 -9.63 14.57
C PRO A 76 -12.22 -8.66 14.90
N VAL A 77 -13.15 -8.49 13.95
CA VAL A 77 -14.26 -7.51 14.11
C VAL A 77 -15.11 -7.83 15.35
N ASP A 78 -15.24 -9.10 15.69
CA ASP A 78 -16.02 -9.54 16.85
C ASP A 78 -15.33 -9.26 18.19
N GLU A 79 -14.01 -9.08 18.18
CA GLU A 79 -13.21 -8.74 19.35
C GLU A 79 -13.08 -7.23 19.59
N LEU A 80 -13.52 -6.39 18.64
CA LEU A 80 -13.57 -4.94 18.79
C LEU A 80 -14.61 -4.56 19.86
N SER A 81 -14.26 -3.63 20.74
CA SER A 81 -15.08 -3.27 21.90
C SER A 81 -14.91 -1.80 22.29
N ASP A 82 -16.03 -1.13 22.60
CA ASP A 82 -16.01 0.24 23.12
C ASP A 82 -15.25 0.31 24.47
N ALA A 83 -15.35 -0.74 25.29
CA ALA A 83 -14.64 -0.82 26.57
C ALA A 83 -13.10 -0.83 26.42
N LYS A 84 -12.59 -1.14 25.25
CA LYS A 84 -11.15 -1.08 24.91
C LYS A 84 -10.75 0.24 24.25
N GLY A 85 -11.64 1.22 24.19
CA GLY A 85 -11.37 2.51 23.55
C GLY A 85 -11.23 2.44 22.01
N GLN A 86 -11.84 1.42 21.37
CA GLN A 86 -11.67 1.17 19.93
C GLN A 86 -12.72 1.83 19.03
N ALA A 87 -13.66 2.61 19.62
CA ALA A 87 -14.76 3.23 18.86
C ALA A 87 -14.29 4.19 17.73
N GLY A 88 -13.13 4.82 17.88
CA GLY A 88 -12.55 5.72 16.87
C GLY A 88 -11.69 5.03 15.80
N ASN A 89 -11.28 3.78 16.02
CA ASN A 89 -10.25 3.11 15.21
C ASN A 89 -10.71 2.82 13.76
N VAL A 90 -12.02 2.87 13.46
CA VAL A 90 -12.52 2.83 12.08
C VAL A 90 -12.03 4.02 11.24
N LEU A 91 -11.83 5.17 11.87
CA LEU A 91 -11.27 6.35 11.20
C LEU A 91 -9.77 6.13 10.93
N ASP A 92 -9.07 5.55 11.92
CA ASP A 92 -7.64 5.20 11.79
C ASP A 92 -7.44 4.12 10.71
N LEU A 93 -8.33 3.12 10.65
CA LEU A 93 -8.32 2.12 9.58
C LEU A 93 -8.45 2.75 8.19
N ALA A 94 -9.32 3.76 8.05
CA ALA A 94 -9.60 4.39 6.77
C ALA A 94 -8.39 5.10 6.15
N PHE A 95 -7.44 5.58 6.96
CA PHE A 95 -6.18 6.17 6.45
C PHE A 95 -4.92 5.32 6.72
N GLY A 96 -5.10 4.06 7.20
CA GLY A 96 -4.02 3.09 7.27
C GLY A 96 -3.23 3.08 8.60
N GLN A 97 -3.77 3.60 9.70
CA GLN A 97 -3.08 3.67 10.99
C GLN A 97 -3.52 2.59 12.01
N PHE A 98 -4.35 1.64 11.63
CA PHE A 98 -4.93 0.65 12.57
C PHE A 98 -4.46 -0.79 12.33
N ASP A 99 -4.69 -1.32 11.12
CA ASP A 99 -4.22 -2.65 10.75
C ASP A 99 -2.75 -2.62 10.29
N THR A 100 -2.01 -3.72 10.43
CA THR A 100 -0.65 -3.85 9.88
C THR A 100 -0.62 -4.85 8.73
N TYR A 101 0.29 -4.63 7.79
CA TYR A 101 0.43 -5.41 6.57
C TYR A 101 1.89 -5.74 6.30
N THR A 102 2.15 -6.78 5.52
CA THR A 102 3.50 -7.19 5.14
C THR A 102 4.00 -6.42 3.92
N PRO A 103 5.32 -6.27 3.72
CA PRO A 103 5.87 -5.71 2.49
C PRO A 103 5.41 -6.46 1.23
N MET A 104 5.22 -7.78 1.31
CA MET A 104 4.73 -8.59 0.18
C MET A 104 3.29 -8.23 -0.19
N GLN A 105 2.42 -8.01 0.80
CA GLN A 105 1.06 -7.53 0.57
C GLN A 105 1.06 -6.13 -0.06
N LEU A 106 1.94 -5.22 0.37
CA LEU A 106 2.08 -3.90 -0.24
C LEU A 106 2.56 -3.99 -1.68
N ALA A 107 3.49 -4.89 -1.99
CA ALA A 107 3.96 -5.12 -3.35
C ALA A 107 2.84 -5.67 -4.25
N GLN A 108 2.06 -6.67 -3.76
CA GLN A 108 0.91 -7.19 -4.50
C GLN A 108 -0.18 -6.12 -4.69
N TYR A 109 -0.46 -5.31 -3.66
CA TYR A 109 -1.41 -4.21 -3.74
C TYR A 109 -1.05 -3.23 -4.87
N VAL A 110 0.19 -2.72 -4.87
CA VAL A 110 0.59 -1.75 -5.89
C VAL A 110 0.71 -2.38 -7.28
N SER A 111 1.12 -3.66 -7.37
CA SER A 111 1.07 -4.43 -8.61
C SER A 111 -0.36 -4.57 -9.15
N THR A 112 -1.34 -4.81 -8.28
CA THR A 112 -2.76 -4.88 -8.67
C THR A 112 -3.28 -3.54 -9.21
N VAL A 113 -2.87 -2.41 -8.60
CA VAL A 113 -3.20 -1.07 -9.12
C VAL A 113 -2.57 -0.82 -10.48
N ALA A 114 -1.30 -1.21 -10.66
CA ALA A 114 -0.55 -1.08 -11.90
C ALA A 114 -1.10 -1.98 -13.03
N ASN A 115 -1.62 -3.15 -12.68
CA ASN A 115 -2.15 -4.18 -13.60
C ASN A 115 -3.68 -4.06 -13.78
N ASP A 116 -4.18 -2.83 -13.87
CA ASP A 116 -5.57 -2.50 -14.15
C ASP A 116 -6.61 -3.24 -13.28
N GLY A 117 -6.24 -3.47 -12.01
CA GLY A 117 -7.10 -4.12 -11.02
C GLY A 117 -7.05 -5.65 -11.07
N GLN A 118 -6.22 -6.26 -11.89
CA GLN A 118 -6.01 -7.71 -11.88
C GLN A 118 -5.00 -8.08 -10.80
N ARG A 119 -5.45 -8.78 -9.77
CA ARG A 119 -4.59 -9.32 -8.72
C ARG A 119 -4.01 -10.65 -9.15
N VAL A 120 -2.69 -10.73 -9.29
CA VAL A 120 -1.97 -11.95 -9.68
C VAL A 120 -1.29 -12.61 -8.48
N ARG A 121 -1.15 -13.95 -8.55
CA ARG A 121 -0.37 -14.72 -7.59
C ARG A 121 1.13 -14.44 -7.79
N PRO A 122 1.85 -13.92 -6.78
CA PRO A 122 3.29 -13.83 -6.86
C PRO A 122 3.94 -15.22 -6.73
N HIS A 123 5.03 -15.47 -7.44
CA HIS A 123 5.78 -16.71 -7.33
C HIS A 123 7.28 -16.46 -7.54
N LEU A 124 8.11 -17.25 -6.87
CA LEU A 124 9.58 -17.22 -6.99
C LEU A 124 10.08 -18.26 -7.99
N VAL A 125 9.31 -19.35 -8.16
CA VAL A 125 9.64 -20.41 -9.10
C VAL A 125 8.97 -20.11 -10.42
N THR A 126 9.77 -19.95 -11.48
CA THR A 126 9.29 -19.70 -12.86
C THR A 126 9.25 -20.96 -13.71
N GLY A 127 10.03 -21.97 -13.34
CA GLY A 127 10.06 -23.25 -14.07
C GLY A 127 10.90 -24.31 -13.38
N ILE A 128 10.64 -25.56 -13.71
CA ILE A 128 11.37 -26.74 -13.25
C ILE A 128 12.07 -27.37 -14.45
N TYR A 129 13.36 -27.56 -14.33
CA TYR A 129 14.21 -28.07 -15.41
C TYR A 129 14.86 -29.39 -15.03
N GLY A 130 15.14 -30.21 -16.02
CA GLY A 130 16.03 -31.36 -15.86
C GLY A 130 17.47 -30.93 -15.69
N ASN A 131 18.36 -31.89 -15.35
CA ASN A 131 19.80 -31.67 -15.44
C ASN A 131 20.30 -32.03 -16.85
N ASP A 132 21.14 -31.20 -17.44
CA ASP A 132 21.92 -31.60 -18.58
C ASP A 132 23.11 -32.49 -18.14
N LYS A 133 23.76 -33.15 -19.10
CA LYS A 133 24.91 -34.03 -18.80
C LYS A 133 26.16 -33.28 -18.32
N LYS A 134 26.14 -31.93 -18.34
CA LYS A 134 27.26 -31.06 -17.97
C LYS A 134 26.99 -30.30 -16.67
N GLY A 135 25.83 -30.58 -16.00
CA GLY A 135 25.43 -29.93 -14.73
C GLY A 135 24.75 -28.57 -14.90
N GLY A 136 24.32 -28.23 -16.11
CA GLY A 136 23.50 -27.06 -16.42
C GLY A 136 21.99 -27.36 -16.42
N LEU A 137 21.20 -26.37 -16.80
CA LEU A 137 19.75 -26.54 -17.02
C LEU A 137 19.53 -27.42 -18.25
N GLY A 138 18.81 -28.52 -18.07
CA GLY A 138 18.35 -29.41 -19.14
C GLY A 138 16.99 -28.98 -19.66
N ASP A 139 16.22 -29.95 -20.19
CA ASP A 139 14.88 -29.72 -20.72
C ASP A 139 13.94 -29.18 -19.66
N GLU A 140 13.11 -28.21 -20.02
CA GLU A 140 12.01 -27.71 -19.19
C GLU A 140 11.03 -28.87 -18.93
N LYS A 141 10.74 -29.12 -17.66
CA LYS A 141 9.79 -30.15 -17.23
C LYS A 141 8.44 -29.60 -16.86
N ASP A 142 8.45 -28.39 -16.32
CA ASP A 142 7.25 -27.69 -15.91
C ASP A 142 7.50 -26.17 -15.94
N LYS A 143 6.49 -25.42 -16.28
CA LYS A 143 6.51 -23.94 -16.29
C LYS A 143 5.41 -23.43 -15.39
N ILE A 144 5.73 -22.44 -14.58
CA ILE A 144 4.75 -21.76 -13.75
C ILE A 144 4.21 -20.58 -14.52
N ASP A 145 2.95 -20.66 -14.92
CA ASP A 145 2.26 -19.58 -15.62
C ASP A 145 1.67 -18.56 -14.64
N THR A 146 1.42 -17.33 -15.14
CA THR A 146 0.74 -16.30 -14.37
C THR A 146 -0.68 -16.74 -14.00
N GLU A 147 -1.03 -16.65 -12.72
CA GLU A 147 -2.35 -16.95 -12.19
C GLU A 147 -3.03 -15.66 -11.70
N VAL A 148 -4.17 -15.33 -12.29
CA VAL A 148 -5.04 -14.24 -11.81
C VAL A 148 -5.88 -14.76 -10.64
N LEU A 149 -5.75 -14.15 -9.47
CA LEU A 149 -6.50 -14.52 -8.26
C LEU A 149 -7.89 -13.92 -8.25
N ASN A 150 -7.99 -12.65 -8.64
CA ASN A 150 -9.27 -11.95 -8.83
C ASN A 150 -9.07 -10.66 -9.64
N ASP A 151 -10.17 -10.18 -10.19
CA ASP A 151 -10.31 -8.80 -10.65
C ASP A 151 -10.96 -7.98 -9.52
N VAL A 152 -10.46 -6.75 -9.29
CA VAL A 152 -11.00 -5.85 -8.27
C VAL A 152 -12.35 -5.29 -8.74
N ASP A 153 -13.35 -5.29 -7.85
CA ASP A 153 -14.66 -4.69 -8.14
C ASP A 153 -14.59 -3.15 -8.08
N ILE A 154 -14.07 -2.56 -9.14
CA ILE A 154 -13.91 -1.10 -9.29
C ILE A 154 -14.21 -0.69 -10.73
N SER A 155 -14.80 0.48 -10.94
CA SER A 155 -14.96 1.02 -12.29
C SER A 155 -13.64 1.54 -12.86
N ASP A 156 -13.47 1.48 -14.19
CA ASP A 156 -12.29 2.03 -14.90
C ASP A 156 -12.07 3.51 -14.54
N GLU A 157 -13.12 4.30 -14.41
CA GLU A 157 -13.03 5.72 -14.02
C GLU A 157 -12.40 5.90 -12.64
N ASN A 158 -12.82 5.08 -11.67
CA ASN A 158 -12.28 5.14 -10.31
C ASN A 158 -10.85 4.63 -10.25
N LEU A 159 -10.53 3.54 -10.96
CA LEU A 159 -9.18 3.01 -11.04
C LEU A 159 -8.23 4.02 -11.70
N ASN A 160 -8.62 4.61 -12.82
CA ASN A 160 -7.88 5.71 -13.46
C ASN A 160 -7.65 6.90 -12.51
N THR A 161 -8.65 7.22 -11.66
CA THR A 161 -8.51 8.28 -10.66
C THR A 161 -7.44 7.94 -9.61
N ILE A 162 -7.36 6.67 -9.20
CA ILE A 162 -6.33 6.18 -8.27
C ILE A 162 -4.96 6.22 -8.93
N GLN A 163 -4.82 5.68 -10.14
CA GLN A 163 -3.57 5.66 -10.90
C GLN A 163 -3.03 7.07 -11.13
N LYS A 164 -3.87 8.01 -11.55
CA LYS A 164 -3.53 9.44 -11.69
C LYS A 164 -3.13 10.07 -10.36
N GLY A 165 -3.84 9.74 -9.28
CA GLY A 165 -3.48 10.21 -7.94
C GLY A 165 -2.11 9.72 -7.50
N PHE A 166 -1.75 8.48 -7.83
CA PHE A 166 -0.42 7.91 -7.56
C PHE A 166 0.68 8.56 -8.42
N HIS A 167 0.39 8.86 -9.68
CA HIS A 167 1.29 9.62 -10.54
C HIS A 167 1.52 11.05 -10.00
N ASP A 168 0.46 11.74 -9.58
CA ASP A 168 0.55 13.08 -8.99
C ASP A 168 1.36 13.11 -7.68
N VAL A 169 1.51 12.00 -6.96
CA VAL A 169 2.37 11.90 -5.76
C VAL A 169 3.84 12.18 -6.09
N ALA A 170 4.30 11.77 -7.26
CA ALA A 170 5.65 12.05 -7.78
C ALA A 170 5.71 13.37 -8.57
N HIS A 171 4.77 13.59 -9.49
CA HIS A 171 4.83 14.62 -10.53
C HIS A 171 3.91 15.83 -10.30
N GLY A 172 3.10 15.82 -9.25
CA GLY A 172 2.17 16.91 -8.96
C GLY A 172 2.87 18.23 -8.65
N ASN A 173 2.22 19.34 -9.04
CA ASN A 173 2.72 20.70 -8.84
C ASN A 173 2.21 21.35 -7.53
N GLY A 174 1.49 20.61 -6.70
CA GLY A 174 0.94 21.10 -5.45
C GLY A 174 2.03 21.36 -4.39
N ALA A 175 1.78 22.31 -3.49
CA ALA A 175 2.68 22.56 -2.35
C ALA A 175 2.76 21.36 -1.38
N TRP A 176 1.80 20.46 -1.44
CA TRP A 176 1.65 19.29 -0.57
C TRP A 176 1.94 17.97 -1.27
N THR A 177 2.46 17.97 -2.51
CA THR A 177 2.92 16.78 -3.23
C THR A 177 3.97 16.03 -2.40
N THR A 178 3.74 14.74 -2.12
CA THR A 178 4.44 14.05 -1.03
C THR A 178 5.75 13.38 -1.41
N ALA A 179 5.97 13.03 -2.70
CA ALA A 179 7.18 12.33 -3.15
C ALA A 179 7.84 12.98 -4.38
N LYS A 180 8.02 14.30 -4.36
CA LYS A 180 8.66 15.07 -5.45
C LYS A 180 10.08 14.62 -5.81
N GLY A 181 10.78 13.95 -4.91
CA GLY A 181 12.11 13.41 -5.20
C GLY A 181 12.11 12.25 -6.18
N LEU A 182 10.92 11.77 -6.59
CA LEU A 182 10.79 10.77 -7.66
C LEU A 182 10.61 11.38 -9.06
N ASP A 183 10.36 12.70 -9.15
CA ASP A 183 10.09 13.40 -10.42
C ASP A 183 11.28 13.35 -11.41
N ASP A 184 12.50 13.20 -10.88
CA ASP A 184 13.74 13.07 -11.66
C ASP A 184 14.24 11.61 -11.77
N ALA A 185 13.39 10.61 -11.51
CA ALA A 185 13.71 9.21 -11.74
C ALA A 185 13.86 8.92 -13.24
N LYS A 186 14.61 7.87 -13.59
CA LYS A 186 14.84 7.47 -14.99
C LYS A 186 13.60 6.94 -15.70
N MET A 187 12.60 6.52 -14.95
CA MET A 187 11.28 6.14 -15.44
C MET A 187 10.21 7.07 -14.90
N ASP A 188 9.12 7.22 -15.64
CA ASP A 188 7.90 7.86 -15.17
C ASP A 188 7.25 6.97 -14.10
N LEU A 189 7.25 7.42 -12.84
CA LEU A 189 6.83 6.63 -11.69
C LEU A 189 5.49 7.09 -11.14
N ALA A 190 4.65 6.13 -10.78
CA ALA A 190 3.52 6.35 -9.89
C ALA A 190 3.85 5.78 -8.51
N ALA A 191 3.48 6.49 -7.44
CA ALA A 191 3.85 6.12 -6.08
C ALA A 191 2.83 6.54 -5.02
N LYS A 192 2.95 5.96 -3.81
CA LYS A 192 2.24 6.42 -2.62
C LYS A 192 3.10 6.29 -1.38
N THR A 193 3.25 7.38 -0.65
CA THR A 193 3.95 7.40 0.63
C THR A 193 3.06 6.94 1.77
N GLY A 194 3.65 6.31 2.79
CA GLY A 194 3.02 6.01 4.07
C GLY A 194 3.91 6.44 5.24
N THR A 195 3.27 6.96 6.29
CA THR A 195 3.93 7.28 7.55
C THR A 195 3.03 6.83 8.68
N ALA A 196 3.51 5.89 9.50
CA ALA A 196 2.82 5.40 10.68
C ALA A 196 3.52 5.95 11.93
N GLU A 197 2.79 6.71 12.74
CA GLU A 197 3.32 7.25 14.00
C GLU A 197 3.25 6.22 15.11
N MET A 198 4.38 6.00 15.80
CA MET A 198 4.48 4.99 16.84
C MET A 198 5.30 5.51 18.04
N VAL A 199 5.08 4.87 19.19
CA VAL A 199 5.91 5.03 20.38
C VAL A 199 6.55 3.68 20.68
N VAL A 200 7.86 3.67 20.84
CA VAL A 200 8.62 2.49 21.29
C VAL A 200 9.25 2.78 22.64
N VAL A 201 9.45 1.74 23.44
CA VAL A 201 10.15 1.87 24.73
C VAL A 201 11.57 1.35 24.55
N GLU A 202 12.57 2.21 24.79
CA GLU A 202 13.99 1.88 24.73
C GLU A 202 14.64 2.33 26.04
N ASP A 203 15.29 1.41 26.75
CA ASP A 203 15.93 1.65 28.03
C ASP A 203 15.01 2.25 29.13
N GLY A 204 13.68 2.05 29.00
CA GLY A 204 12.67 2.57 29.92
C GLY A 204 12.07 3.93 29.53
N ASP A 205 12.58 4.56 28.48
CA ASP A 205 12.07 5.82 27.94
C ASP A 205 11.15 5.60 26.73
N GLU A 206 10.09 6.40 26.64
CA GLU A 206 9.21 6.45 25.48
C GLU A 206 9.86 7.28 24.36
N ILE A 207 10.11 6.65 23.21
CA ILE A 207 10.69 7.29 22.05
C ILE A 207 9.69 7.32 20.93
N GLN A 208 9.47 8.50 20.35
CA GLN A 208 8.65 8.68 19.17
C GLN A 208 9.40 8.24 17.91
N VAL A 209 8.83 7.31 17.16
CA VAL A 209 9.35 6.81 15.91
C VAL A 209 8.28 6.83 14.84
N ASP A 210 8.70 6.84 13.57
CA ASP A 210 7.82 6.69 12.42
C ASP A 210 8.16 5.40 11.67
N GLY A 211 7.15 4.62 11.33
CA GLY A 211 7.21 3.62 10.28
C GLY A 211 7.04 4.29 8.93
N LEU A 212 8.08 4.26 8.09
CA LEU A 212 8.03 4.84 6.75
C LEU A 212 7.82 3.75 5.72
N SER A 213 6.86 3.93 4.85
CA SER A 213 6.62 3.03 3.72
C SER A 213 6.49 3.80 2.41
N MET A 214 6.73 3.11 1.30
CA MET A 214 6.39 3.59 -0.02
C MET A 214 6.06 2.39 -0.91
N VAL A 215 5.07 2.57 -1.74
CA VAL A 215 4.76 1.70 -2.87
C VAL A 215 4.91 2.50 -4.15
N SER A 216 5.39 1.87 -5.22
CA SER A 216 5.55 2.50 -6.53
C SER A 216 5.48 1.48 -7.64
N TYR A 217 5.19 1.95 -8.85
CA TYR A 217 5.29 1.17 -10.07
C TYR A 217 5.76 2.07 -11.22
N GLY A 218 6.27 1.46 -12.25
CA GLY A 218 6.75 2.15 -13.45
C GLY A 218 7.05 1.21 -14.61
N PRO A 219 7.13 1.76 -15.84
CA PRO A 219 6.67 3.08 -16.24
C PRO A 219 5.17 3.28 -16.00
N TYR A 220 4.71 4.53 -15.84
CA TYR A 220 3.30 4.80 -15.52
C TYR A 220 2.31 4.32 -16.58
N ASP A 221 2.62 4.57 -17.85
CA ASP A 221 1.72 4.24 -18.97
C ASP A 221 1.79 2.74 -19.39
N ASP A 222 2.90 2.05 -19.08
CA ASP A 222 3.11 0.63 -19.41
C ASP A 222 3.89 -0.04 -18.29
N PRO A 223 3.23 -0.38 -17.16
CA PRO A 223 3.90 -0.85 -15.95
C PRO A 223 4.62 -2.20 -16.14
N GLU A 224 5.89 -2.25 -15.76
CA GLU A 224 6.73 -3.44 -15.84
C GLU A 224 7.26 -3.89 -14.49
N ILE A 225 7.38 -2.97 -13.54
CA ILE A 225 7.87 -3.23 -12.19
C ILE A 225 6.97 -2.56 -11.16
N ALA A 226 6.67 -3.30 -10.09
CA ALA A 226 6.05 -2.79 -8.88
C ALA A 226 7.01 -3.00 -7.69
N PHE A 227 7.10 -2.02 -6.82
CA PHE A 227 8.03 -2.00 -5.69
C PHE A 227 7.36 -1.52 -4.41
N ALA A 228 7.69 -2.18 -3.31
CA ALA A 228 7.29 -1.74 -1.98
C ALA A 228 8.50 -1.73 -1.04
N VAL A 229 8.63 -0.68 -0.24
CA VAL A 229 9.63 -0.56 0.81
C VAL A 229 8.97 -0.19 2.13
N MET A 230 9.46 -0.78 3.21
CA MET A 230 9.05 -0.48 4.57
C MET A 230 10.28 -0.34 5.47
N ILE A 231 10.33 0.77 6.21
CA ILE A 231 11.34 1.06 7.23
C ILE A 231 10.57 1.15 8.54
N PRO A 232 10.60 0.09 9.36
CA PRO A 232 9.66 -0.06 10.48
C PRO A 232 9.80 1.00 11.57
N GLN A 233 11.03 1.48 11.81
CA GLN A 233 11.31 2.41 12.91
C GLN A 233 12.38 3.43 12.51
N VAL A 234 11.96 4.66 12.34
CA VAL A 234 12.85 5.80 12.13
C VAL A 234 12.60 6.78 13.26
N ARG A 235 13.63 7.15 14.00
CA ARG A 235 13.50 8.17 15.07
C ARG A 235 12.97 9.46 14.46
N ARG A 236 11.95 10.04 15.11
CA ARG A 236 11.37 11.29 14.65
C ARG A 236 12.33 12.43 14.95
N SER A 237 12.85 13.05 13.90
CA SER A 237 13.74 14.21 13.96
C SER A 237 13.57 15.05 12.70
N ASP A 238 13.93 16.32 12.76
CA ASP A 238 13.85 17.24 11.62
C ASP A 238 14.77 16.82 10.46
N ASP A 239 15.89 16.13 10.78
CA ASP A 239 16.90 15.69 9.82
C ASP A 239 16.70 14.25 9.30
N ARG A 240 15.57 13.58 9.63
CA ARG A 240 15.35 12.17 9.23
C ARG A 240 15.33 11.95 7.71
N GLY A 241 15.09 13.03 6.94
CA GLY A 241 14.94 12.95 5.50
C GLY A 241 13.75 12.11 5.05
N LYS A 242 13.84 11.59 3.83
CA LYS A 242 12.85 10.68 3.22
C LYS A 242 13.54 9.42 2.68
N PRO A 243 14.02 8.54 3.55
CA PRO A 243 14.80 7.38 3.12
C PRO A 243 13.99 6.39 2.27
N ASN A 244 12.67 6.27 2.50
CA ASN A 244 11.78 5.48 1.67
C ASN A 244 11.71 6.01 0.22
N GLU A 245 11.64 7.34 0.03
CA GLU A 245 11.66 7.98 -1.30
C GLU A 245 12.99 7.73 -2.02
N LYS A 246 14.10 7.92 -1.31
CA LYS A 246 15.44 7.71 -1.85
C LYS A 246 15.69 6.25 -2.26
N ILE A 247 15.34 5.28 -1.40
CA ILE A 247 15.48 3.86 -1.71
C ILE A 247 14.63 3.50 -2.94
N THR A 248 13.38 3.97 -2.99
CA THR A 248 12.51 3.72 -4.13
C THR A 248 13.12 4.22 -5.43
N LYS A 249 13.59 5.47 -5.45
CA LYS A 249 14.24 6.04 -6.64
C LYS A 249 15.47 5.22 -7.07
N GLU A 250 16.37 4.91 -6.14
CA GLU A 250 17.60 4.16 -6.44
C GLU A 250 17.30 2.75 -6.98
N VAL A 251 16.30 2.05 -6.45
CA VAL A 251 15.90 0.72 -6.93
C VAL A 251 15.28 0.80 -8.33
N MET A 252 14.40 1.76 -8.56
CA MET A 252 13.74 1.93 -9.85
C MET A 252 14.71 2.39 -10.94
N ASP A 253 15.64 3.29 -10.62
CA ASP A 253 16.70 3.72 -11.52
C ASP A 253 17.67 2.56 -11.86
N ALA A 254 18.00 1.71 -10.86
CA ALA A 254 18.82 0.52 -11.10
C ALA A 254 18.12 -0.51 -12.00
N TYR A 255 16.80 -0.69 -11.82
CA TYR A 255 16.02 -1.52 -12.75
C TYR A 255 16.06 -0.99 -14.17
N TYR A 256 15.88 0.31 -14.36
CA TYR A 256 15.98 0.95 -15.68
C TYR A 256 17.34 0.69 -16.32
N ASP A 257 18.44 0.91 -15.59
CA ASP A 257 19.80 0.70 -16.10
C ASP A 257 20.07 -0.75 -16.52
N LEU A 258 19.50 -1.71 -15.77
CA LEU A 258 19.74 -3.13 -16.04
C LEU A 258 18.93 -3.69 -17.20
N TYR A 259 17.71 -3.18 -17.44
CA TYR A 259 16.74 -3.82 -18.32
C TYR A 259 16.25 -2.93 -19.48
N LYS A 260 16.48 -1.62 -19.42
CA LYS A 260 15.95 -0.66 -20.41
C LYS A 260 17.03 0.08 -21.20
N ASP A 261 18.23 0.25 -20.64
CA ASP A 261 19.32 0.98 -21.26
C ASP A 261 20.27 0.07 -22.08
N ASN A 262 19.87 -1.21 -22.31
CA ASN A 262 20.63 -2.20 -23.08
C ASN A 262 20.03 -2.51 -24.42
#